data_c6de698a0f158c73b7898a9bbf117ec7
#
_entry.id   c6de698a0f158c73b7898a9bbf117ec7
#
_cell.length_a   1.000
_cell.length_b   1.000
_cell.length_c   1.000
_cell.angle_alpha   90.00
_cell.angle_beta   90.00
_cell.angle_gamma   90.00
#
_symmetry.space_group_name_H-M   'P 1'
#
loop_
_entity.id
_entity.type
_entity.pdbx_description
1 polymer ?
#
loop_
_entity_poly.entity_id
_entity_poly.type
_entity_poly.pdbx_seq_one_letter_code
_entity_poly.pdbx_strand_id
1 'polypeptide(L)'
;TSTNYNTDPIEVPVEEAQPDPIDIDKIHSEIYKEAKDAYYTKDPFAVYPSSNGLDFDISVDEAKQMVSTPSETYTIPLKTLYPDVTTNEIGTEAFPDKLATYSTSYASSNANRSTNIALAASKINGTVLMPGEEFSFNGTVGKRTAANGFKTATVYSNGQVTTDYGGGICQVSSTLYNTVLKANLEITNRVNHTFTVGYVPIGLDATVSWG
;
A
#
# COMPACT_ATOMS: atom_id res chain seq x y z
N THR A 1 -86.42 -6.58 -50.67
CA THR A 1 -85.41 -7.58 -50.27
C THR A 1 -84.76 -7.10 -48.99
N SER A 2 -85.21 -7.75 -47.89
CA SER A 2 -84.65 -7.51 -46.55
C SER A 2 -83.37 -8.33 -46.42
N THR A 3 -82.24 -7.67 -46.26
CA THR A 3 -80.94 -8.30 -45.94
C THR A 3 -80.94 -8.58 -44.42
N ASN A 4 -81.07 -9.85 -44.06
CA ASN A 4 -80.84 -10.31 -42.70
C ASN A 4 -79.37 -10.31 -42.43
N TYR A 5 -78.92 -9.41 -41.55
CA TYR A 5 -77.64 -9.46 -40.97
C TYR A 5 -77.61 -10.50 -39.84
N ASN A 6 -76.59 -11.37 -39.89
CA ASN A 6 -76.32 -12.30 -38.79
C ASN A 6 -75.85 -11.48 -37.57
N THR A 7 -76.61 -11.55 -36.46
CA THR A 7 -76.30 -10.82 -35.22
C THR A 7 -75.70 -11.72 -34.15
N ASP A 8 -75.27 -12.94 -34.53
CA ASP A 8 -74.66 -13.86 -33.60
C ASP A 8 -73.34 -13.30 -33.12
N PRO A 9 -73.02 -13.39 -31.86
CA PRO A 9 -71.73 -12.92 -31.34
C PRO A 9 -70.59 -13.73 -31.93
N ILE A 10 -69.55 -13.02 -32.43
CA ILE A 10 -68.31 -13.63 -32.89
C ILE A 10 -67.44 -13.84 -31.66
N GLU A 11 -67.15 -15.08 -31.31
CA GLU A 11 -66.10 -15.37 -30.32
C GLU A 11 -64.73 -15.18 -30.95
N VAL A 12 -63.98 -14.21 -30.43
CA VAL A 12 -62.57 -13.99 -30.81
C VAL A 12 -61.74 -14.73 -29.75
N PRO A 13 -60.98 -15.78 -30.14
CA PRO A 13 -60.09 -16.43 -29.20
C PRO A 13 -58.99 -15.42 -28.78
N VAL A 14 -58.92 -15.15 -27.50
CA VAL A 14 -57.83 -14.39 -26.89
C VAL A 14 -56.76 -15.38 -26.45
N GLU A 15 -55.60 -15.42 -27.11
CA GLU A 15 -54.44 -16.11 -26.59
C GLU A 15 -53.88 -15.26 -25.44
N GLU A 16 -53.93 -15.80 -24.21
CA GLU A 16 -53.18 -15.22 -23.11
C GLU A 16 -51.69 -15.32 -23.40
N ALA A 17 -51.04 -14.18 -23.61
CA ALA A 17 -49.59 -14.12 -23.73
C ALA A 17 -48.95 -14.56 -22.40
N GLN A 18 -48.20 -15.66 -22.41
CA GLN A 18 -47.42 -16.05 -21.25
C GLN A 18 -46.29 -15.04 -21.10
N PRO A 19 -46.07 -14.47 -19.91
CA PRO A 19 -44.95 -13.60 -19.68
C PRO A 19 -43.60 -14.33 -19.89
N ASP A 20 -42.62 -13.64 -20.40
CA ASP A 20 -41.28 -14.19 -20.53
C ASP A 20 -40.76 -14.67 -19.15
N PRO A 21 -40.09 -15.83 -19.08
CA PRO A 21 -39.56 -16.33 -17.82
C PRO A 21 -38.52 -15.37 -17.22
N ILE A 22 -38.62 -15.14 -15.93
CA ILE A 22 -37.66 -14.29 -15.18
C ILE A 22 -36.31 -14.98 -15.15
N ASP A 23 -35.30 -14.35 -15.75
CA ASP A 23 -33.91 -14.84 -15.78
C ASP A 23 -33.17 -14.39 -14.51
N ILE A 24 -33.22 -15.21 -13.48
CA ILE A 24 -32.53 -14.94 -12.19
C ILE A 24 -31.02 -14.94 -12.32
N ASP A 25 -30.44 -15.75 -13.20
CA ASP A 25 -28.98 -15.77 -13.40
C ASP A 25 -28.52 -14.42 -13.98
N LYS A 26 -29.26 -13.88 -14.93
CA LYS A 26 -28.97 -12.56 -15.49
C LYS A 26 -29.12 -11.46 -14.43
N ILE A 27 -30.20 -11.46 -13.67
CA ILE A 27 -30.47 -10.48 -12.61
C ILE A 27 -29.35 -10.55 -11.55
N HIS A 28 -28.97 -11.77 -11.11
CA HIS A 28 -27.86 -11.95 -10.17
C HIS A 28 -26.54 -11.38 -10.72
N SER A 29 -26.21 -11.69 -11.98
CA SER A 29 -24.98 -11.20 -12.61
C SER A 29 -24.91 -9.66 -12.74
N GLU A 30 -26.05 -8.99 -12.86
CA GLU A 30 -26.15 -7.52 -12.91
C GLU A 30 -26.05 -6.86 -11.53
N ILE A 31 -26.53 -7.57 -10.48
CA ILE A 31 -26.56 -7.07 -9.10
C ILE A 31 -25.26 -7.41 -8.35
N TYR A 32 -24.72 -8.61 -8.56
CA TYR A 32 -23.53 -9.07 -7.84
C TYR A 32 -22.35 -8.14 -8.01
N LYS A 33 -21.76 -7.77 -6.89
CA LYS A 33 -20.50 -7.04 -6.81
C LYS A 33 -19.64 -7.68 -5.75
N GLU A 34 -18.41 -8.00 -6.10
CA GLU A 34 -17.41 -8.48 -5.15
C GLU A 34 -16.98 -7.36 -4.21
N ALA A 35 -16.82 -7.68 -2.93
CA ALA A 35 -16.15 -6.78 -1.99
C ALA A 35 -14.66 -6.68 -2.36
N LYS A 36 -14.10 -5.49 -2.24
CA LYS A 36 -12.67 -5.26 -2.52
C LYS A 36 -11.99 -4.72 -1.29
N ASP A 37 -10.90 -5.37 -0.91
CA ASP A 37 -10.04 -4.93 0.17
C ASP A 37 -9.36 -3.61 -0.16
N ALA A 38 -9.10 -2.81 0.88
CA ALA A 38 -8.17 -1.71 0.77
C ALA A 38 -6.74 -2.26 0.68
N TYR A 39 -5.93 -1.66 -0.16
CA TYR A 39 -4.53 -2.02 -0.31
C TYR A 39 -3.68 -0.80 -0.68
N TYR A 40 -2.38 -0.95 -0.58
CA TYR A 40 -1.44 0.07 -1.02
C TYR A 40 -0.36 -0.51 -1.93
N THR A 41 0.15 0.33 -2.82
CA THR A 41 1.30 0.03 -3.68
C THR A 41 2.53 0.77 -3.16
N LYS A 42 3.73 0.29 -3.50
CA LYS A 42 5.00 0.85 -3.01
C LYS A 42 5.62 1.85 -3.97
N ASP A 43 5.56 1.59 -5.25
CA ASP A 43 6.20 2.40 -6.29
C ASP A 43 5.29 2.55 -7.52
N PRO A 44 4.62 3.70 -7.69
CA PRO A 44 4.52 4.79 -6.72
C PRO A 44 3.72 4.37 -5.48
N PHE A 45 3.98 5.00 -4.34
CA PHE A 45 3.14 4.76 -3.17
C PHE A 45 1.75 5.36 -3.39
N ALA A 46 0.74 4.51 -3.31
CA ALA A 46 -0.66 4.91 -3.44
C ALA A 46 -1.54 4.02 -2.54
N VAL A 47 -2.60 4.61 -1.98
CA VAL A 47 -3.62 3.89 -1.21
C VAL A 47 -4.85 3.72 -2.09
N TYR A 48 -5.35 2.49 -2.17
CA TYR A 48 -6.57 2.14 -2.87
C TYR A 48 -7.64 1.77 -1.84
N PRO A 49 -8.77 2.50 -1.82
CA PRO A 49 -9.78 2.29 -0.80
C PRO A 49 -10.53 0.97 -1.01
N SER A 50 -11.01 0.41 0.10
CA SER A 50 -11.93 -0.71 0.08
C SER A 50 -13.29 -0.32 -0.47
N SER A 51 -14.03 -1.29 -0.99
CA SER A 51 -15.43 -1.13 -1.37
C SER A 51 -16.25 -2.33 -0.96
N ASN A 52 -17.46 -2.06 -0.47
CA ASN A 52 -18.41 -3.14 -0.20
C ASN A 52 -18.91 -3.77 -1.50
N GLY A 53 -19.17 -5.06 -1.43
CA GLY A 53 -19.87 -5.82 -2.45
C GLY A 53 -21.37 -5.94 -2.15
N LEU A 54 -22.07 -6.63 -3.03
CA LEU A 54 -23.50 -6.89 -2.93
C LEU A 54 -23.79 -8.28 -3.48
N ASP A 55 -24.66 -9.03 -2.83
CA ASP A 55 -25.10 -10.35 -3.26
C ASP A 55 -26.54 -10.62 -2.83
N PHE A 56 -27.16 -11.66 -3.36
CA PHE A 56 -28.40 -12.17 -2.81
C PHE A 56 -28.16 -12.71 -1.39
N ASP A 57 -29.11 -12.48 -0.49
CA ASP A 57 -29.07 -13.07 0.86
C ASP A 57 -29.67 -14.49 0.90
N ILE A 58 -29.99 -15.03 -0.27
CA ILE A 58 -30.43 -16.41 -0.53
C ILE A 58 -29.60 -16.97 -1.68
N SER A 59 -29.59 -18.25 -1.87
CA SER A 59 -28.95 -18.85 -3.03
C SER A 59 -29.70 -18.52 -4.34
N VAL A 60 -28.97 -18.55 -5.45
CA VAL A 60 -29.57 -18.36 -6.79
C VAL A 60 -30.68 -19.41 -7.06
N ASP A 61 -30.50 -20.65 -6.58
CA ASP A 61 -31.50 -21.71 -6.74
C ASP A 61 -32.75 -21.42 -5.93
N GLU A 62 -32.65 -20.91 -4.71
CA GLU A 62 -33.80 -20.47 -3.91
C GLU A 62 -34.54 -19.31 -4.60
N ALA A 63 -33.80 -18.34 -5.16
CA ALA A 63 -34.41 -17.25 -5.92
C ALA A 63 -35.14 -17.76 -7.17
N LYS A 64 -34.58 -18.74 -7.89
CA LYS A 64 -35.28 -19.42 -9.01
C LYS A 64 -36.57 -20.12 -8.58
N GLN A 65 -36.53 -20.77 -7.42
CA GLN A 65 -37.75 -21.42 -6.86
C GLN A 65 -38.82 -20.39 -6.50
N MET A 66 -38.44 -19.24 -5.94
CA MET A 66 -39.39 -18.16 -5.61
C MET A 66 -40.13 -17.66 -6.84
N VAL A 67 -39.45 -17.45 -7.97
CA VAL A 67 -40.08 -16.95 -9.20
C VAL A 67 -40.78 -18.03 -10.01
N SER A 68 -40.69 -19.30 -9.65
CA SER A 68 -41.37 -20.40 -10.32
C SER A 68 -42.88 -20.44 -10.02
N THR A 69 -43.31 -19.82 -8.93
CA THR A 69 -44.72 -19.70 -8.56
C THR A 69 -45.24 -18.35 -9.04
N PRO A 70 -46.29 -18.29 -9.88
CA PRO A 70 -46.80 -17.02 -10.39
C PRO A 70 -47.19 -16.04 -9.29
N SER A 71 -46.70 -14.81 -9.37
CA SER A 71 -46.97 -13.70 -8.46
C SER A 71 -46.88 -12.38 -9.21
N GLU A 72 -47.55 -11.35 -8.74
CA GLU A 72 -47.48 -10.01 -9.30
C GLU A 72 -46.10 -9.33 -9.00
N THR A 73 -45.49 -9.72 -7.88
CA THR A 73 -44.20 -9.16 -7.42
C THR A 73 -43.38 -10.21 -6.70
N TYR A 74 -42.07 -10.16 -6.87
CA TYR A 74 -41.10 -10.96 -6.14
C TYR A 74 -40.10 -10.04 -5.45
N THR A 75 -39.78 -10.35 -4.19
CA THR A 75 -38.77 -9.62 -3.42
C THR A 75 -37.61 -10.54 -3.08
N ILE A 76 -36.45 -10.33 -3.69
CA ILE A 76 -35.22 -11.08 -3.40
C ILE A 76 -34.41 -10.28 -2.38
N PRO A 77 -34.13 -10.84 -1.19
CA PRO A 77 -33.32 -10.13 -0.19
C PRO A 77 -31.89 -10.03 -0.64
N LEU A 78 -31.25 -8.89 -0.35
CA LEU A 78 -29.86 -8.61 -0.66
C LEU A 78 -29.04 -8.49 0.63
N LYS A 79 -27.77 -8.94 0.58
CA LYS A 79 -26.76 -8.75 1.64
C LYS A 79 -25.59 -7.96 1.14
N THR A 80 -25.02 -7.15 2.02
CA THR A 80 -23.74 -6.48 1.77
C THR A 80 -22.60 -7.43 2.05
N LEU A 81 -21.67 -7.55 1.10
CA LEU A 81 -20.39 -8.21 1.31
C LEU A 81 -19.40 -7.16 1.81
N TYR A 82 -18.71 -7.45 2.91
CA TYR A 82 -17.73 -6.56 3.48
C TYR A 82 -16.33 -7.01 3.10
N PRO A 83 -15.40 -6.06 2.84
CA PRO A 83 -13.99 -6.39 2.63
C PRO A 83 -13.36 -6.91 3.91
N ASP A 84 -12.33 -7.77 3.78
CA ASP A 84 -11.55 -8.27 4.92
C ASP A 84 -10.61 -7.18 5.46
N VAL A 85 -10.12 -6.28 4.57
CA VAL A 85 -9.28 -5.13 4.93
C VAL A 85 -10.00 -3.84 4.53
N THR A 86 -10.31 -3.00 5.52
CA THR A 86 -11.02 -1.73 5.29
C THR A 86 -10.07 -0.55 5.07
N THR A 87 -10.55 0.48 4.40
CA THR A 87 -9.83 1.75 4.27
C THR A 87 -9.50 2.38 5.64
N ASN A 88 -10.36 2.18 6.64
CA ASN A 88 -10.12 2.71 7.99
C ASN A 88 -8.95 2.02 8.70
N GLU A 89 -8.66 0.76 8.38
CA GLU A 89 -7.54 0.02 8.97
C GLU A 89 -6.20 0.43 8.37
N ILE A 90 -6.13 0.73 7.08
CA ILE A 90 -4.88 1.11 6.42
C ILE A 90 -4.72 2.62 6.22
N GLY A 91 -5.77 3.42 6.45
CA GLY A 91 -5.79 4.87 6.25
C GLY A 91 -6.03 5.30 4.80
N THR A 92 -6.32 6.58 4.62
CA THR A 92 -6.58 7.21 3.30
C THR A 92 -5.42 8.05 2.80
N GLU A 93 -4.48 8.40 3.67
CA GLU A 93 -3.35 9.29 3.39
C GLU A 93 -2.02 8.54 3.58
N ALA A 94 -1.10 8.80 2.66
CA ALA A 94 0.27 8.32 2.79
C ALA A 94 1.00 9.12 3.88
N PHE A 95 1.51 8.44 4.91
CA PHE A 95 2.38 9.03 5.94
C PHE A 95 1.77 10.23 6.69
N PRO A 96 0.57 10.12 7.29
CA PRO A 96 -0.08 11.23 7.99
C PRO A 96 0.71 11.68 9.21
N ASP A 97 1.48 10.78 9.82
CA ASP A 97 2.16 11.00 11.09
C ASP A 97 3.68 11.07 10.97
N LYS A 98 4.27 12.10 11.58
CA LYS A 98 5.71 12.16 11.80
C LYS A 98 6.08 11.49 13.12
N LEU A 99 6.58 10.25 13.08
CA LEU A 99 6.89 9.45 14.26
C LEU A 99 8.10 9.99 15.02
N ALA A 100 9.17 10.39 14.33
CA ALA A 100 10.37 10.91 14.97
C ALA A 100 11.16 11.86 14.07
N THR A 101 12.05 12.60 14.70
CA THR A 101 13.08 13.42 14.03
C THR A 101 14.36 13.43 14.85
N TYR A 102 15.50 13.44 14.17
CA TYR A 102 16.81 13.62 14.76
C TYR A 102 17.73 14.32 13.76
N SER A 103 18.65 15.15 14.26
CA SER A 103 19.59 15.87 13.40
C SER A 103 20.98 15.88 14.03
N THR A 104 21.99 15.91 13.19
CA THR A 104 23.39 16.14 13.57
C THR A 104 23.98 17.22 12.68
N SER A 105 24.94 17.96 13.22
CA SER A 105 25.65 19.03 12.50
C SER A 105 27.05 18.60 12.07
N TYR A 106 27.52 19.12 10.96
CA TYR A 106 28.87 18.90 10.48
C TYR A 106 29.44 20.21 9.88
N ALA A 107 30.77 20.37 9.95
CA ALA A 107 31.43 21.52 9.36
C ALA A 107 31.46 21.39 7.83
N SER A 108 31.02 22.44 7.13
CA SER A 108 31.04 22.52 5.66
C SER A 108 32.45 22.74 5.05
N SER A 109 33.48 22.96 5.88
CA SER A 109 34.83 23.21 5.44
C SER A 109 35.49 22.05 4.67
N ASN A 110 35.01 20.81 4.84
CA ASN A 110 35.44 19.66 4.06
C ASN A 110 34.38 19.33 2.97
N ALA A 111 34.62 19.86 1.78
CA ALA A 111 33.68 19.74 0.65
C ALA A 111 33.42 18.27 0.24
N ASN A 112 34.46 17.42 0.22
CA ASN A 112 34.32 16.01 -0.14
C ASN A 112 33.44 15.26 0.88
N ARG A 113 33.69 15.49 2.17
CA ARG A 113 32.89 14.91 3.25
C ARG A 113 31.44 15.38 3.18
N SER A 114 31.20 16.65 2.95
CA SER A 114 29.88 17.24 2.78
C SER A 114 29.12 16.62 1.59
N THR A 115 29.81 16.42 0.46
CA THR A 115 29.26 15.74 -0.71
C THR A 115 28.84 14.30 -0.38
N ASN A 116 29.68 13.55 0.33
CA ASN A 116 29.37 12.17 0.72
C ASN A 116 28.15 12.09 1.64
N ILE A 117 28.04 12.98 2.62
CA ILE A 117 26.92 13.06 3.55
C ILE A 117 25.62 13.36 2.78
N ALA A 118 25.65 14.41 1.93
CA ALA A 118 24.48 14.78 1.13
C ALA A 118 24.05 13.66 0.17
N LEU A 119 25.02 13.02 -0.49
CA LEU A 119 24.74 11.90 -1.41
C LEU A 119 24.13 10.70 -0.66
N ALA A 120 24.67 10.30 0.48
CA ALA A 120 24.11 9.21 1.26
C ALA A 120 22.70 9.55 1.77
N ALA A 121 22.50 10.77 2.27
CA ALA A 121 21.20 11.25 2.70
C ALA A 121 20.17 11.26 1.56
N SER A 122 20.56 11.71 0.36
CA SER A 122 19.65 11.72 -0.79
C SER A 122 19.23 10.31 -1.25
N LYS A 123 20.12 9.32 -1.10
CA LYS A 123 19.82 7.92 -1.47
C LYS A 123 18.83 7.23 -0.52
N ILE A 124 18.82 7.62 0.75
CA ILE A 124 17.88 7.07 1.74
C ILE A 124 16.56 7.85 1.80
N ASN A 125 16.57 9.10 1.35
CA ASN A 125 15.38 9.93 1.36
C ASN A 125 14.28 9.35 0.47
N GLY A 126 13.05 9.33 0.96
CA GLY A 126 11.91 8.79 0.24
C GLY A 126 11.80 7.26 0.26
N THR A 127 12.66 6.56 1.02
CA THR A 127 12.50 5.10 1.18
C THR A 127 11.19 4.78 1.90
N VAL A 128 10.37 3.95 1.28
CA VAL A 128 9.14 3.42 1.85
C VAL A 128 9.37 1.96 2.23
N LEU A 129 8.95 1.60 3.44
CA LEU A 129 8.93 0.22 3.92
C LEU A 129 7.49 -0.23 4.11
N MET A 130 7.16 -1.39 3.59
CA MET A 130 5.90 -2.06 3.85
C MET A 130 5.97 -2.79 5.19
N PRO A 131 4.84 -3.14 5.82
CA PRO A 131 4.83 -3.93 7.03
C PRO A 131 5.68 -5.21 6.89
N GLY A 132 6.62 -5.42 7.85
CA GLY A 132 7.53 -6.57 7.82
C GLY A 132 8.76 -6.43 6.93
N GLU A 133 8.92 -5.34 6.16
CA GLU A 133 10.13 -5.10 5.38
C GLU A 133 11.26 -4.54 6.24
N GLU A 134 12.48 -4.89 5.89
CA GLU A 134 13.71 -4.44 6.53
C GLU A 134 14.45 -3.40 5.67
N PHE A 135 14.90 -2.31 6.30
CA PHE A 135 15.79 -1.33 5.68
C PHE A 135 17.25 -1.72 5.86
N SER A 136 18.00 -1.83 4.77
CA SER A 136 19.45 -1.98 4.79
C SER A 136 20.15 -0.71 4.33
N PHE A 137 20.91 -0.07 5.22
CA PHE A 137 21.69 1.12 4.87
C PHE A 137 22.66 0.84 3.70
N ASN A 138 23.38 -0.26 3.75
CA ASN A 138 24.30 -0.64 2.68
C ASN A 138 23.56 -1.00 1.39
N GLY A 139 22.43 -1.71 1.49
CA GLY A 139 21.60 -2.04 0.33
C GLY A 139 21.08 -0.81 -0.39
N THR A 140 20.64 0.20 0.37
CA THR A 140 20.06 1.44 -0.17
C THR A 140 21.14 2.42 -0.68
N VAL A 141 22.18 2.66 0.10
CA VAL A 141 23.24 3.63 -0.26
C VAL A 141 24.20 3.06 -1.33
N GLY A 142 24.42 1.75 -1.33
CA GLY A 142 25.27 1.05 -2.27
C GLY A 142 26.77 1.22 -1.96
N LYS A 143 27.60 0.66 -2.84
CA LYS A 143 29.07 0.68 -2.70
C LYS A 143 29.64 2.09 -2.82
N ARG A 144 30.58 2.45 -1.93
CA ARG A 144 31.24 3.76 -1.88
C ARG A 144 32.40 3.79 -2.87
N THR A 145 32.13 4.26 -4.07
CA THR A 145 33.13 4.37 -5.15
C THR A 145 33.00 5.71 -5.85
N ALA A 146 34.07 6.10 -6.57
CA ALA A 146 34.03 7.28 -7.43
C ALA A 146 32.90 7.18 -8.49
N ALA A 147 32.71 6.00 -9.08
CA ALA A 147 31.65 5.76 -10.07
C ALA A 147 30.24 6.02 -9.51
N ASN A 148 30.02 5.76 -8.21
CA ASN A 148 28.78 6.04 -7.50
C ASN A 148 28.69 7.47 -6.95
N GLY A 149 29.63 8.35 -7.33
CA GLY A 149 29.64 9.77 -6.96
C GLY A 149 30.32 10.10 -5.62
N PHE A 150 30.80 9.09 -4.89
CA PHE A 150 31.51 9.34 -3.62
C PHE A 150 32.89 9.93 -3.85
N LYS A 151 33.34 10.74 -2.90
CA LYS A 151 34.61 11.40 -2.86
C LYS A 151 35.47 10.80 -1.75
N THR A 152 36.79 10.91 -1.92
CA THR A 152 37.74 10.55 -0.87
C THR A 152 37.68 11.59 0.26
N ALA A 153 37.56 11.10 1.49
CA ALA A 153 37.59 11.91 2.70
C ALA A 153 38.11 11.07 3.87
N THR A 154 38.35 11.68 5.01
CA THR A 154 38.83 11.00 6.20
C THR A 154 37.87 9.94 6.66
N VAL A 155 38.35 8.72 6.89
CA VAL A 155 37.67 7.59 7.48
C VAL A 155 38.44 7.02 8.66
N TYR A 156 37.75 6.31 9.54
CA TYR A 156 38.33 5.50 10.59
C TYR A 156 38.29 4.03 10.16
N SER A 157 39.46 3.42 9.98
CA SER A 157 39.56 2.02 9.55
C SER A 157 40.66 1.32 10.34
N ASN A 158 40.35 0.12 10.87
CA ASN A 158 41.28 -0.72 11.63
C ASN A 158 42.03 0.04 12.75
N GLY A 159 41.35 0.94 13.45
CA GLY A 159 41.94 1.73 14.52
C GLY A 159 42.83 2.87 14.06
N GLN A 160 42.85 3.20 12.77
CA GLN A 160 43.67 4.29 12.20
C GLN A 160 42.79 5.31 11.45
N VAL A 161 43.28 6.54 11.41
CA VAL A 161 42.74 7.60 10.58
C VAL A 161 43.37 7.51 9.19
N THR A 162 42.57 7.31 8.17
CA THR A 162 43.01 7.18 6.78
C THR A 162 42.06 7.94 5.83
N THR A 163 42.33 7.86 4.54
CA THR A 163 41.49 8.48 3.52
C THR A 163 40.93 7.42 2.61
N ASP A 164 39.59 7.40 2.44
CA ASP A 164 38.92 6.48 1.55
C ASP A 164 37.61 7.11 1.02
N TYR A 165 36.99 6.44 0.05
CA TYR A 165 35.68 6.86 -0.50
C TYR A 165 34.56 6.76 0.53
N GLY A 166 33.71 7.78 0.58
CA GLY A 166 32.57 7.80 1.46
C GLY A 166 32.83 8.26 2.89
N GLY A 167 34.01 8.84 3.17
CA GLY A 167 34.25 9.43 4.49
C GLY A 167 33.14 10.40 4.88
N GLY A 168 32.58 10.21 6.08
CA GLY A 168 31.44 10.97 6.62
C GLY A 168 30.10 10.24 6.64
N ILE A 169 29.90 9.17 5.89
CA ILE A 169 28.60 8.46 5.79
C ILE A 169 28.14 7.82 7.11
N CYS A 170 29.07 7.45 7.99
CA CYS A 170 28.72 6.94 9.33
C CYS A 170 27.97 7.98 10.18
N GLN A 171 28.11 9.27 9.88
CA GLN A 171 27.27 10.29 10.51
C GLN A 171 25.82 10.21 10.00
N VAL A 172 25.60 9.89 8.73
CA VAL A 172 24.26 9.70 8.17
C VAL A 172 23.60 8.45 8.79
N SER A 173 24.33 7.33 8.86
CA SER A 173 23.79 6.11 9.48
C SER A 173 23.50 6.29 10.98
N SER A 174 24.35 7.00 11.71
CA SER A 174 24.11 7.30 13.12
C SER A 174 22.92 8.25 13.32
N THR A 175 22.74 9.22 12.44
CA THR A 175 21.58 10.12 12.48
C THR A 175 20.29 9.35 12.21
N LEU A 176 20.29 8.48 11.19
CA LEU A 176 19.17 7.60 10.89
C LEU A 176 18.88 6.64 12.07
N TYR A 177 19.90 5.99 12.61
CA TYR A 177 19.76 5.09 13.76
C TYR A 177 19.05 5.78 14.93
N ASN A 178 19.44 6.99 15.29
CA ASN A 178 18.78 7.75 16.36
C ASN A 178 17.32 8.11 16.01
N THR A 179 17.04 8.38 14.73
CA THR A 179 15.67 8.68 14.29
C THR A 179 14.78 7.47 14.43
N VAL A 180 15.21 6.31 13.93
CA VAL A 180 14.41 5.07 13.99
C VAL A 180 14.27 4.52 15.42
N LEU A 181 15.31 4.69 16.25
CA LEU A 181 15.27 4.37 17.68
C LEU A 181 14.21 5.21 18.41
N LYS A 182 14.13 6.52 18.13
CA LYS A 182 13.11 7.41 18.68
C LYS A 182 11.71 7.11 18.15
N ALA A 183 11.60 6.57 16.95
CA ALA A 183 10.34 6.11 16.37
C ALA A 183 9.87 4.76 16.94
N ASN A 184 10.65 4.17 17.87
CA ASN A 184 10.39 2.85 18.43
C ASN A 184 10.31 1.73 17.39
N LEU A 185 11.07 1.86 16.28
CA LEU A 185 11.19 0.80 15.29
C LEU A 185 12.25 -0.22 15.71
N GLU A 186 12.05 -1.46 15.31
CA GLU A 186 13.00 -2.54 15.61
C GLU A 186 14.34 -2.29 14.93
N ILE A 187 15.44 -2.50 15.69
CA ILE A 187 16.81 -2.42 15.19
C ILE A 187 17.34 -3.84 15.04
N THR A 188 17.34 -4.37 13.84
CA THR A 188 17.76 -5.74 13.54
C THR A 188 19.27 -5.91 13.61
N ASN A 189 20.03 -4.88 13.22
CA ASN A 189 21.49 -4.89 13.27
C ASN A 189 22.06 -3.47 13.49
N ARG A 190 23.00 -3.37 14.42
CA ARG A 190 23.74 -2.14 14.68
C ARG A 190 25.17 -2.48 15.14
N VAL A 191 26.15 -1.81 14.56
CA VAL A 191 27.55 -1.91 14.98
C VAL A 191 28.00 -0.53 15.44
N ASN A 192 28.66 -0.44 16.59
CA ASN A 192 29.26 0.81 17.08
C ASN A 192 30.67 1.04 16.48
N HIS A 193 31.10 2.29 16.50
CA HIS A 193 32.51 2.58 16.16
C HIS A 193 33.44 2.08 17.25
N THR A 194 34.66 1.73 16.84
CA THR A 194 35.75 1.43 17.77
C THR A 194 36.25 2.69 18.51
N PHE A 195 36.07 3.85 17.89
CA PHE A 195 36.40 5.16 18.46
C PHE A 195 35.17 5.96 18.79
N THR A 196 35.25 6.79 19.83
CA THR A 196 34.19 7.75 20.14
C THR A 196 34.05 8.77 19.01
N VAL A 197 32.85 8.92 18.48
CA VAL A 197 32.50 9.95 17.51
C VAL A 197 31.87 11.16 18.22
N GLY A 198 32.13 12.36 17.70
CA GLY A 198 31.69 13.60 18.34
C GLY A 198 30.34 14.16 17.84
N TYR A 199 29.70 13.53 16.89
CA TYR A 199 28.45 14.05 16.29
C TYR A 199 27.15 13.44 16.88
N VAL A 200 27.28 12.44 17.74
CA VAL A 200 26.17 11.86 18.53
C VAL A 200 26.68 11.58 19.97
N PRO A 201 25.78 11.45 20.96
CA PRO A 201 26.14 10.99 22.28
C PRO A 201 26.77 9.60 22.28
N ILE A 202 27.61 9.30 23.26
CA ILE A 202 28.28 7.99 23.43
C ILE A 202 27.21 6.89 23.48
N GLY A 203 27.42 5.82 22.71
CA GLY A 203 26.51 4.68 22.62
C GLY A 203 25.36 4.86 21.63
N LEU A 204 25.20 6.03 21.03
CA LEU A 204 24.16 6.32 20.04
C LEU A 204 24.69 6.42 18.59
N ASP A 205 25.89 5.93 18.35
CA ASP A 205 26.48 5.83 17.02
C ASP A 205 26.13 4.50 16.33
N ALA A 206 26.16 4.52 15.01
CA ALA A 206 26.03 3.33 14.16
C ALA A 206 27.00 3.44 13.00
N THR A 207 28.02 2.56 12.96
CA THR A 207 29.01 2.53 11.88
C THR A 207 28.51 1.66 10.72
N VAL A 208 28.92 2.00 9.51
CA VAL A 208 28.70 1.23 8.30
C VAL A 208 29.97 1.10 7.52
N SER A 209 30.29 -0.11 7.10
CA SER A 209 31.36 -0.43 6.18
C SER A 209 30.83 -1.24 5.02
N TRP A 210 31.49 -1.16 3.88
CA TRP A 210 31.22 -2.07 2.78
C TRP A 210 32.26 -3.18 2.88
N GLY A 211 31.84 -4.32 3.44
CA GLY A 211 32.66 -5.51 3.58
C GLY A 211 32.76 -6.33 2.31
#